data_142816b23d4f9c8eccbedeb3827ad940
#
_entry.id   142816b23d4f9c8eccbedeb3827ad940
#
_cell.length_a   1.000
_cell.length_b   1.000
_cell.length_c   1.000
_cell.angle_alpha   90.00
_cell.angle_beta   90.00
_cell.angle_gamma   90.00
#
_symmetry.space_group_name_H-M   'P 1'
#
loop_
_entity.id
_entity.type
_entity.pdbx_description
1 polymer ?
#
loop_
_entity_poly.entity_id
_entity_poly.type
_entity_poly.pdbx_seq_one_letter_code
_entity_poly.pdbx_strand_id
1 'polypeptide(L)' 'MLKLLDIVTLKNDDPETGAKAGTEGTIVDVLGNGKAFTVEFFDEDGNTIEASLYTEYTSAQLQKVETALTLT' A
#
# COMPACT_ATOMS: atom_id res chain seq x y z
N MET A 1 6.87 -11.73 2.18
CA MET A 1 7.59 -10.64 1.50
C MET A 1 6.66 -9.90 0.55
N LEU A 2 6.73 -8.58 0.56
CA LEU A 2 5.86 -7.77 -0.30
C LEU A 2 6.38 -7.75 -1.73
N LYS A 3 5.47 -7.77 -2.68
CA LYS A 3 5.85 -7.77 -4.08
C LYS A 3 4.82 -7.02 -4.93
N LEU A 4 5.16 -6.83 -6.17
CA LEU A 4 4.31 -6.12 -7.13
C LEU A 4 2.91 -6.71 -7.14
N LEU A 5 1.93 -5.83 -7.13
CA LEU A 5 0.50 -6.13 -7.18
C LEU A 5 -0.07 -6.72 -5.89
N ASP A 6 0.75 -6.85 -4.83
CA ASP A 6 0.19 -7.22 -3.53
C ASP A 6 -0.74 -6.12 -3.04
N ILE A 7 -1.80 -6.53 -2.36
CA ILE A 7 -2.72 -5.60 -1.70
C ILE A 7 -2.22 -5.43 -0.27
N VAL A 8 -2.12 -4.17 0.15
CA VAL A 8 -1.58 -3.83 1.47
C VAL A 8 -2.46 -2.80 2.14
N THR A 9 -2.31 -2.67 3.46
CA THR A 9 -2.91 -1.57 4.21
C THR A 9 -1.81 -0.84 4.95
N LEU A 10 -2.05 0.45 5.23
CA LEU A 10 -1.15 1.24 6.06
C LEU A 10 -1.27 0.79 7.51
N LYS A 11 -0.13 0.60 8.17
CA LYS A 11 -0.15 0.27 9.59
C LYS A 11 -0.41 1.49 10.47
N ASN A 12 0.01 2.67 10.02
CA ASN A 12 -0.12 3.90 10.78
C ASN A 12 -0.60 5.01 9.87
N ASP A 13 -1.12 6.09 10.47
CA ASP A 13 -1.52 7.27 9.70
C ASP A 13 -0.31 7.84 8.96
N ASP A 14 -0.55 8.35 7.77
CA ASP A 14 0.48 8.99 6.94
C ASP A 14 0.14 10.47 6.82
N PRO A 15 0.79 11.33 7.60
CA PRO A 15 0.46 12.76 7.57
C PRO A 15 0.82 13.43 6.25
N GLU A 16 1.76 12.87 5.49
CA GLU A 16 2.15 13.49 4.22
C GLU A 16 1.09 13.35 3.15
N THR A 17 0.39 12.23 3.12
CA THR A 17 -0.64 12.00 2.11
C THR A 17 -2.04 12.15 2.65
N GLY A 18 -2.18 12.20 3.98
CA GLY A 18 -3.48 12.22 4.62
C GLY A 18 -4.13 10.85 4.73
N ALA A 19 -3.47 9.80 4.26
CA ALA A 19 -4.03 8.46 4.36
C ALA A 19 -3.97 7.99 5.81
N LYS A 20 -5.01 7.28 6.24
CA LYS A 20 -5.11 6.82 7.62
C LYS A 20 -4.71 5.37 7.73
N ALA A 21 -4.35 4.96 8.95
CA ALA A 21 -4.10 3.54 9.23
C ALA A 21 -5.30 2.73 8.74
N GLY A 22 -5.00 1.61 8.09
CA GLY A 22 -6.04 0.75 7.53
C GLY A 22 -6.42 1.08 6.09
N THR A 23 -5.92 2.19 5.55
CA THR A 23 -6.17 2.52 4.15
C THR A 23 -5.58 1.43 3.26
N GLU A 24 -6.36 0.98 2.29
CA GLU A 24 -5.95 -0.12 1.42
C GLU A 24 -5.37 0.40 0.12
N GLY A 25 -4.38 -0.31 -0.39
CA GLY A 25 -3.76 0.04 -1.66
C GLY A 25 -3.12 -1.16 -2.32
N THR A 26 -2.56 -0.92 -3.49
CA THR A 26 -1.88 -1.93 -4.28
C THR A 26 -0.46 -1.50 -4.54
N ILE A 27 0.49 -2.42 -4.38
CA ILE A 27 1.89 -2.12 -4.72
C ILE A 27 2.00 -2.06 -6.23
N VAL A 28 2.39 -0.89 -6.75
CA VAL A 28 2.51 -0.68 -8.19
C VAL A 28 3.96 -0.58 -8.65
N ASP A 29 4.92 -0.51 -7.72
CA ASP A 29 6.33 -0.54 -8.07
C ASP A 29 7.13 -1.02 -6.88
N VAL A 30 8.21 -1.75 -7.16
CA VAL A 30 9.13 -2.24 -6.13
C VAL A 30 10.48 -1.61 -6.40
N LEU A 31 11.00 -0.89 -5.42
CA LEU A 31 12.20 -0.08 -5.55
C LEU A 31 13.33 -0.68 -4.74
N GLY A 32 14.54 -0.58 -5.29
CA GLY A 32 15.75 -0.97 -4.55
C GLY A 32 15.74 -2.40 -4.06
N ASN A 33 15.27 -3.35 -4.87
CA ASN A 33 15.21 -4.76 -4.51
C ASN A 33 14.36 -5.02 -3.27
N GLY A 34 13.27 -4.27 -3.14
CA GLY A 34 12.35 -4.47 -2.04
C GLY A 34 12.62 -3.59 -0.83
N LYS A 35 13.48 -2.60 -0.97
CA LYS A 35 13.75 -1.67 0.13
C LYS A 35 12.64 -0.64 0.28
N ALA A 36 11.93 -0.34 -0.81
CA ALA A 36 10.84 0.61 -0.78
C ALA A 36 9.81 0.22 -1.82
N PHE A 37 8.63 0.81 -1.70
CA PHE A 37 7.51 0.47 -2.58
C PHE A 37 6.74 1.72 -2.93
N THR A 38 6.25 1.78 -4.16
CA THR A 38 5.23 2.74 -4.55
C THR A 38 3.89 2.05 -4.41
N VAL A 39 2.97 2.69 -3.70
CA VAL A 39 1.65 2.10 -3.43
C VAL A 39 0.59 3.06 -3.91
N GLU A 40 -0.38 2.53 -4.65
CA GLU A 40 -1.55 3.29 -5.02
C GLU A 40 -2.61 3.06 -3.96
N PHE A 41 -2.73 4.00 -3.01
CA PHE A 41 -3.75 3.92 -1.98
C PHE A 41 -5.05 4.55 -2.45
N PHE A 42 -6.15 4.06 -1.91
CA PHE A 42 -7.49 4.51 -2.30
C PHE A 42 -8.21 5.10 -1.08
N ASP A 43 -8.94 6.21 -1.32
CA ASP A 43 -9.74 6.81 -0.25
C ASP A 43 -11.05 6.04 -0.07
N GLU A 44 -11.91 6.56 0.82
CA GLU A 44 -13.16 5.88 1.15
C GLU A 44 -14.11 5.78 -0.03
N ASP A 45 -13.96 6.68 -0.99
CA ASP A 45 -14.82 6.69 -2.18
C ASP A 45 -14.24 5.84 -3.30
N GLY A 46 -13.10 5.21 -3.07
CA GLY A 46 -12.45 4.38 -4.07
C GLY A 46 -11.59 5.16 -5.05
N ASN A 47 -11.34 6.44 -4.78
CA ASN A 47 -10.48 7.25 -5.64
C ASN A 47 -9.03 7.13 -5.19
N THR A 48 -8.12 7.19 -6.15
CA THR A 48 -6.70 7.13 -5.85
C THR A 48 -6.28 8.36 -5.05
N ILE A 49 -5.54 8.11 -3.96
CA ILE A 49 -4.87 9.17 -3.23
C ILE A 49 -3.58 9.45 -3.98
N GLU A 50 -3.60 10.44 -4.86
CA GLU A 50 -2.50 10.64 -5.80
C GLU A 50 -1.17 10.88 -5.12
N ALA A 51 -1.18 11.54 -3.97
CA ALA A 51 0.07 11.81 -3.25
C ALA A 51 0.81 10.52 -2.89
N SER A 52 0.09 9.40 -2.75
CA SER A 52 0.74 8.13 -2.42
C SER A 52 1.65 7.64 -3.55
N LEU A 53 1.35 8.02 -4.79
CA LEU A 53 2.15 7.59 -5.93
C LEU A 53 3.52 8.28 -5.97
N TYR A 54 3.69 9.33 -5.20
CA TYR A 54 4.95 10.08 -5.13
C TYR A 54 5.66 9.90 -3.79
N THR A 55 5.17 8.96 -2.97
CA THR A 55 5.72 8.68 -1.66
C THR A 55 6.31 7.27 -1.70
N GLU A 56 7.50 7.11 -1.11
CA GLU A 56 8.08 5.77 -0.98
C GLU A 56 7.72 5.20 0.37
N TYR A 57 7.19 4.00 0.36
CA TYR A 57 6.81 3.30 1.59
C TYR A 57 7.77 2.15 1.85
N THR A 58 8.03 1.86 3.11
CA THR A 58 8.85 0.71 3.49
C THR A 58 7.96 -0.43 3.94
N SER A 59 8.51 -1.63 3.99
CA SER A 59 7.75 -2.79 4.44
C SER A 59 7.25 -2.61 5.87
N ALA A 60 7.97 -1.83 6.70
CA ALA A 60 7.56 -1.58 8.07
C ALA A 60 6.25 -0.80 8.15
N GLN A 61 5.90 -0.06 7.12
CA GLN A 61 4.69 0.76 7.09
C GLN A 61 3.48 0.02 6.54
N LEU A 62 3.70 -1.15 5.94
CA LEU A 62 2.68 -1.82 5.14
C LEU A 62 2.36 -3.19 5.72
N GLN A 63 1.08 -3.52 5.72
CA GLN A 63 0.60 -4.83 6.13
C GLN A 63 -0.02 -5.52 4.91
N LYS A 64 0.50 -6.68 4.54
CA LYS A 64 -0.06 -7.41 3.42
C LYS A 64 -1.46 -7.93 3.79
N VAL A 65 -2.38 -7.78 2.86
CA VAL A 65 -3.72 -8.34 3.01
C VAL A 65 -3.69 -9.74 2.39
N GLU A 66 -3.95 -10.74 3.23
CA GLU A 66 -4.03 -12.11 2.74
C GLU A 66 -5.40 -12.31 2.12
N THR A 67 -5.42 -12.57 0.83
CA THR A 67 -6.68 -12.92 0.21
C THR A 67 -6.87 -14.39 0.48
N ALA A 68 -7.97 -14.66 1.09
CA ALA A 68 -8.31 -16.03 1.35
C ALA A 68 -8.81 -16.60 0.05
N LEU A 69 -8.08 -17.13 -0.67
CA LEU A 69 -8.49 -17.58 -1.84
C LEU A 69 -9.03 -18.81 -1.90
N THR A 70 -9.42 -19.19 -1.70
CA THR A 70 -9.76 -20.16 -1.73
C THR A 70 -10.25 -20.89 -2.38
N LEU A 71 -10.28 -21.13 -2.68
CA LEU A 71 -10.68 -21.67 -3.00
C LEU A 71 -11.18 -22.30 -3.33
N THR A 72 -11.39 -22.66 -3.48
CA THR A 72 -11.89 -23.21 -3.81
C THR A 72 -11.89 -23.84 -4.30
#